data_4f03898f72ac748141f4ca5c5035d89f
#
_entry.id   4f03898f72ac748141f4ca5c5035d89f
#
_cell.length_a   1.000
_cell.length_b   1.000
_cell.length_c   1.000
_cell.angle_alpha   90.00
_cell.angle_beta   90.00
_cell.angle_gamma   90.00
#
_symmetry.space_group_name_H-M   'P 1'
#
loop_
_entity.id
_entity.type
_entity.pdbx_description
1 polymer ?
#
loop_
_entity_poly.entity_id
_entity_poly.type
_entity_poly.pdbx_seq_one_letter_code
_entity_poly.pdbx_strand_id
1 'polypeptide(L)'
;SNLKEVLRKIEELEDSTEWQRVERELREEFERLEKAQNDLGNEKTAQVVNQLRLQTDSVIRSKDPKTGREVLEQIHSLFFSLTMIYQCIGLIKSFNDRFGSIRWKDSSRARQLINRGMEEINDNPTVEKLRPIVAEIFKLLPEEEAANAGGLLK
;
A
#
# COMPACT_ATOMS: atom_id res chain seq x y z
N SER A 1 45.61 8.78 17.33
CA SER A 1 46.14 7.42 17.23
C SER A 1 45.70 6.75 15.93
N ASN A 2 46.54 5.91 15.38
CA ASN A 2 46.26 5.21 14.14
C ASN A 2 45.00 4.33 14.23
N LEU A 3 44.74 3.76 15.40
CA LEU A 3 43.56 2.93 15.61
C LEU A 3 42.27 3.75 15.52
N LYS A 4 42.24 4.95 16.10
CA LYS A 4 41.08 5.84 16.01
C LYS A 4 40.81 6.26 14.57
N GLU A 5 41.85 6.55 13.80
CA GLU A 5 41.71 6.91 12.38
C GLU A 5 41.19 5.75 11.55
N VAL A 6 41.68 4.53 11.81
CA VAL A 6 41.22 3.33 11.13
C VAL A 6 39.74 3.06 11.44
N LEU A 7 39.35 3.16 12.69
CA LEU A 7 37.95 2.98 13.12
C LEU A 7 37.04 4.02 12.46
N ARG A 8 37.48 5.29 12.40
CA ARG A 8 36.72 6.36 11.75
C ARG A 8 36.52 6.07 10.27
N LYS A 9 37.57 5.62 9.58
CA LYS A 9 37.48 5.28 8.15
C LYS A 9 36.55 4.10 7.90
N ILE A 10 36.56 3.09 8.78
CA ILE A 10 35.65 1.96 8.70
C ILE A 10 34.20 2.44 8.85
N GLU A 11 33.94 3.29 9.84
CA GLU A 11 32.61 3.86 10.05
C GLU A 11 32.13 4.67 8.83
N GLU A 12 33.00 5.51 8.27
CA GLU A 12 32.68 6.28 7.07
C GLU A 12 32.36 5.39 5.87
N LEU A 13 33.10 4.29 5.71
CA LEU A 13 32.85 3.33 4.63
C LEU A 13 31.52 2.59 4.85
N GLU A 14 31.22 2.19 6.08
CA GLU A 14 29.96 1.54 6.42
C GLU A 14 28.78 2.46 6.15
N ASP A 15 28.86 3.72 6.59
CA ASP A 15 27.83 4.73 6.38
C ASP A 15 27.64 5.00 4.88
N SER A 16 28.73 5.09 4.13
CA SER A 16 28.67 5.30 2.68
C SER A 16 27.99 4.12 1.96
N THR A 17 28.32 2.89 2.37
CA THR A 17 27.73 1.67 1.80
C THR A 17 26.25 1.58 2.15
N GLU A 18 25.90 1.88 3.40
CA GLU A 18 24.52 1.92 3.86
C GLU A 18 23.71 2.96 3.08
N TRP A 19 24.29 4.18 2.90
CA TRP A 19 23.62 5.23 2.15
C TRP A 19 23.37 4.81 0.69
N GLN A 20 24.39 4.23 0.04
CA GLN A 20 24.23 3.79 -1.34
C GLN A 20 23.09 2.79 -1.51
N ARG A 21 22.94 1.88 -0.54
CA ARG A 21 21.83 0.92 -0.52
C ARG A 21 20.50 1.62 -0.36
N VAL A 22 20.42 2.54 0.62
CA VAL A 22 19.19 3.30 0.88
C VAL A 22 18.80 4.14 -0.32
N GLU A 23 19.78 4.83 -0.94
CA GLU A 23 19.52 5.65 -2.11
C GLU A 23 18.95 4.82 -3.27
N ARG A 24 19.54 3.66 -3.53
CA ARG A 24 19.03 2.77 -4.58
C ARG A 24 17.59 2.33 -4.28
N GLU A 25 17.31 1.91 -3.04
CA GLU A 25 15.97 1.50 -2.65
C GLU A 25 14.98 2.66 -2.76
N LEU A 26 15.36 3.86 -2.34
CA LEU A 26 14.51 5.04 -2.48
C LEU A 26 14.12 5.30 -3.92
N ARG A 27 15.09 5.25 -4.85
CA ARG A 27 14.83 5.49 -6.26
C ARG A 27 13.94 4.41 -6.87
N GLU A 28 14.24 3.14 -6.60
CA GLU A 28 13.47 2.01 -7.11
C GLU A 28 12.05 2.00 -6.56
N GLU A 29 11.89 2.13 -5.25
CA GLU A 29 10.58 2.08 -4.61
C GLU A 29 9.73 3.30 -4.93
N PHE A 30 10.34 4.47 -5.05
CA PHE A 30 9.60 5.67 -5.46
C PHE A 30 9.10 5.54 -6.90
N GLU A 31 9.90 4.99 -7.80
CA GLU A 31 9.48 4.73 -9.18
C GLU A 31 8.27 3.79 -9.23
N ARG A 32 8.29 2.73 -8.40
CA ARG A 32 7.14 1.82 -8.27
C ARG A 32 5.91 2.52 -7.72
N LEU A 33 6.11 3.42 -6.76
CA LEU A 33 5.02 4.20 -6.20
C LEU A 33 4.39 5.13 -7.24
N GLU A 34 5.20 5.81 -8.03
CA GLU A 34 4.69 6.68 -9.10
C GLU A 34 3.86 5.89 -10.11
N LYS A 35 4.32 4.72 -10.49
CA LYS A 35 3.58 3.85 -11.39
C LYS A 35 2.25 3.41 -10.78
N ALA A 36 2.26 3.00 -9.51
CA ALA A 36 1.03 2.63 -8.81
C ALA A 36 0.07 3.82 -8.69
N GLN A 37 0.60 5.02 -8.45
CA GLN A 37 -0.21 6.23 -8.41
C GLN A 37 -0.89 6.49 -9.75
N ASN A 38 -0.18 6.35 -10.86
CA ASN A 38 -0.75 6.56 -12.20
C ASN A 38 -1.85 5.56 -12.51
N ASP A 39 -1.68 4.30 -12.08
CA ASP A 39 -2.61 3.22 -12.39
C ASP A 39 -3.80 3.16 -11.41
N LEU A 40 -3.58 3.47 -10.14
CA LEU A 40 -4.52 3.17 -9.05
C LEU A 40 -4.87 4.37 -8.18
N GLY A 41 -4.14 5.47 -8.29
CA GLY A 41 -4.27 6.60 -7.38
C GLY A 41 -5.35 7.60 -7.78
N ASN A 42 -5.61 8.55 -6.88
CA ASN A 42 -6.53 9.65 -7.08
C ASN A 42 -5.82 10.98 -6.72
N GLU A 43 -6.56 12.09 -6.71
CA GLU A 43 -5.99 13.41 -6.42
C GLU A 43 -5.40 13.50 -5.01
N LYS A 44 -6.04 12.88 -4.02
CA LYS A 44 -5.54 12.90 -2.64
C LYS A 44 -4.23 12.13 -2.50
N THR A 45 -4.15 10.95 -3.10
CA THR A 45 -2.92 10.17 -3.08
C THR A 45 -1.83 10.84 -3.90
N ALA A 46 -2.18 11.53 -5.00
CA ALA A 46 -1.23 12.31 -5.78
C ALA A 46 -0.54 13.39 -4.94
N GLN A 47 -1.28 14.07 -4.06
CA GLN A 47 -0.71 15.06 -3.16
C GLN A 47 0.31 14.43 -2.20
N VAL A 48 0.01 13.26 -1.66
CA VAL A 48 0.93 12.54 -0.78
C VAL A 48 2.17 12.10 -1.54
N VAL A 49 2.01 11.59 -2.77
CA VAL A 49 3.13 11.19 -3.62
C VAL A 49 4.03 12.41 -3.90
N ASN A 50 3.45 13.57 -4.20
CA ASN A 50 4.22 14.80 -4.43
C ASN A 50 5.03 15.20 -3.20
N GLN A 51 4.44 15.12 -2.00
CA GLN A 51 5.16 15.38 -0.75
C GLN A 51 6.32 14.39 -0.56
N LEU A 52 6.07 13.10 -0.81
CA LEU A 52 7.11 12.09 -0.71
C LEU A 52 8.22 12.29 -1.75
N ARG A 53 7.89 12.82 -2.94
CA ARG A 53 8.90 13.18 -3.94
C ARG A 53 9.83 14.25 -3.39
N LEU A 54 9.29 15.30 -2.80
CA LEU A 54 10.07 16.39 -2.21
C LEU A 54 10.94 15.88 -1.05
N GLN A 55 10.38 15.02 -0.19
CA GLN A 55 11.12 14.43 0.92
C GLN A 55 12.24 13.52 0.41
N THR A 56 11.97 12.72 -0.63
CA THR A 56 12.97 11.84 -1.24
C THR A 56 14.12 12.66 -1.82
N ASP A 57 13.83 13.73 -2.57
CA ASP A 57 14.86 14.61 -3.13
C ASP A 57 15.69 15.25 -2.03
N SER A 58 15.05 15.69 -0.95
CA SER A 58 15.73 16.30 0.21
C SER A 58 16.68 15.29 0.88
N VAL A 59 16.23 14.08 1.09
CA VAL A 59 17.04 13.03 1.72
C VAL A 59 18.21 12.64 0.82
N ILE A 60 18.01 12.57 -0.49
CA ILE A 60 19.09 12.25 -1.43
C ILE A 60 20.17 13.34 -1.36
N ARG A 61 19.79 14.60 -1.19
CA ARG A 61 20.77 15.69 -1.03
C ARG A 61 21.51 15.59 0.31
N SER A 62 20.81 15.22 1.38
CA SER A 62 21.42 15.15 2.74
C SER A 62 22.26 13.90 2.96
N LYS A 63 21.98 12.81 2.22
CA LYS A 63 22.66 11.51 2.31
C LYS A 63 22.62 10.89 3.70
N ASP A 64 21.51 11.12 4.44
CA ASP A 64 21.31 10.56 5.76
C ASP A 64 20.55 9.23 5.66
N PRO A 65 21.18 8.08 6.00
CA PRO A 65 20.53 6.78 5.89
C PRO A 65 19.31 6.63 6.79
N LYS A 66 19.34 7.19 7.98
CA LYS A 66 18.23 7.09 8.94
C LYS A 66 16.98 7.77 8.40
N THR A 67 17.11 9.02 7.96
CA THR A 67 16.00 9.76 7.36
C THR A 67 15.53 9.09 6.08
N GLY A 68 16.48 8.55 5.31
CA GLY A 68 16.16 7.78 4.10
C GLY A 68 15.27 6.59 4.39
N ARG A 69 15.57 5.82 5.43
CA ARG A 69 14.74 4.67 5.82
C ARG A 69 13.36 5.10 6.29
N GLU A 70 13.24 6.23 6.98
CA GLU A 70 11.95 6.77 7.39
C GLU A 70 11.07 7.12 6.19
N VAL A 71 11.64 7.76 5.19
CA VAL A 71 10.93 8.08 3.95
C VAL A 71 10.57 6.80 3.20
N LEU A 72 11.46 5.82 3.18
CA LEU A 72 11.23 4.54 2.54
C LEU A 72 10.02 3.81 3.15
N GLU A 73 9.88 3.84 4.48
CA GLU A 73 8.71 3.29 5.17
C GLU A 73 7.41 3.97 4.71
N GLN A 74 7.43 5.29 4.57
CA GLN A 74 6.27 6.04 4.09
C GLN A 74 5.92 5.67 2.65
N ILE A 75 6.91 5.50 1.79
CA ILE A 75 6.72 5.05 0.41
C ILE A 75 6.07 3.67 0.39
N HIS A 76 6.59 2.73 1.17
CA HIS A 76 6.04 1.37 1.27
C HIS A 76 4.61 1.38 1.79
N SER A 77 4.32 2.20 2.79
CA SER A 77 3.00 2.30 3.39
C SER A 77 1.97 2.80 2.37
N LEU A 78 2.31 3.84 1.61
CA LEU A 78 1.40 4.36 0.59
C LEU A 78 1.21 3.34 -0.56
N PHE A 79 2.29 2.71 -0.99
CA PHE A 79 2.23 1.66 -2.03
C PHE A 79 1.30 0.53 -1.60
N PHE A 80 1.45 0.07 -0.35
CA PHE A 80 0.59 -0.97 0.22
C PHE A 80 -0.88 -0.52 0.22
N SER A 81 -1.16 0.71 0.64
CA SER A 81 -2.52 1.26 0.68
C SER A 81 -3.15 1.30 -0.72
N LEU A 82 -2.41 1.75 -1.73
CA LEU A 82 -2.91 1.78 -3.10
C LEU A 82 -3.23 0.37 -3.61
N THR A 83 -2.37 -0.60 -3.34
CA THR A 83 -2.58 -1.99 -3.72
C THR A 83 -3.80 -2.58 -3.01
N MET A 84 -3.95 -2.29 -1.73
CA MET A 84 -5.08 -2.79 -0.94
C MET A 84 -6.41 -2.19 -1.42
N ILE A 85 -6.45 -0.90 -1.75
CA ILE A 85 -7.63 -0.26 -2.34
C ILE A 85 -8.03 -0.99 -3.61
N TYR A 86 -7.08 -1.25 -4.50
CA TYR A 86 -7.33 -1.95 -5.76
C TYR A 86 -7.90 -3.35 -5.52
N GLN A 87 -7.33 -4.11 -4.58
CA GLN A 87 -7.83 -5.44 -4.24
C GLN A 87 -9.26 -5.38 -3.70
N CYS A 88 -9.54 -4.46 -2.81
CA CYS A 88 -10.88 -4.28 -2.25
C CYS A 88 -11.91 -3.94 -3.33
N ILE A 89 -11.56 -3.03 -4.23
CA ILE A 89 -12.43 -2.65 -5.36
C ILE A 89 -12.71 -3.87 -6.23
N GLY A 90 -11.67 -4.63 -6.58
CA GLY A 90 -11.81 -5.83 -7.40
C GLY A 90 -12.71 -6.87 -6.78
N LEU A 91 -12.55 -7.10 -5.47
CA LEU A 91 -13.39 -8.06 -4.74
C LEU A 91 -14.85 -7.64 -4.72
N ILE A 92 -15.13 -6.38 -4.39
CA ILE A 92 -16.51 -5.88 -4.31
C ILE A 92 -17.19 -5.96 -5.68
N LYS A 93 -16.49 -5.55 -6.75
CA LYS A 93 -17.02 -5.64 -8.11
C LYS A 93 -17.28 -7.09 -8.52
N SER A 94 -16.35 -8.00 -8.20
CA SER A 94 -16.50 -9.42 -8.48
C SER A 94 -17.71 -10.01 -7.77
N PHE A 95 -17.90 -9.71 -6.51
CA PHE A 95 -19.07 -10.16 -5.75
C PHE A 95 -20.38 -9.58 -6.31
N ASN A 96 -20.35 -8.34 -6.76
CA ASN A 96 -21.51 -7.73 -7.40
C ASN A 96 -21.88 -8.47 -8.69
N ASP A 97 -20.89 -8.76 -9.52
CA ASP A 97 -21.10 -9.45 -10.80
C ASP A 97 -21.56 -10.89 -10.63
N ARG A 98 -21.06 -11.58 -9.62
CA ARG A 98 -21.36 -13.00 -9.35
C ARG A 98 -22.43 -13.20 -8.27
N PHE A 99 -23.11 -12.14 -7.85
CA PHE A 99 -24.01 -12.18 -6.70
C PHE A 99 -25.01 -13.33 -6.77
N GLY A 100 -25.65 -13.54 -7.91
CA GLY A 100 -26.68 -14.56 -8.07
C GLY A 100 -26.15 -15.99 -8.08
N SER A 101 -24.85 -16.19 -8.27
CA SER A 101 -24.24 -17.53 -8.28
C SER A 101 -23.63 -17.93 -6.95
N ILE A 102 -23.59 -17.01 -5.98
CA ILE A 102 -23.03 -17.27 -4.65
C ILE A 102 -24.16 -17.64 -3.68
N ARG A 103 -23.93 -18.69 -2.91
CA ARG A 103 -24.88 -19.13 -1.86
C ARG A 103 -24.63 -18.39 -0.55
N TRP A 104 -25.03 -17.13 -0.50
CA TRP A 104 -24.84 -16.27 0.65
C TRP A 104 -25.50 -16.83 1.90
N LYS A 105 -24.85 -16.70 3.05
CA LYS A 105 -25.47 -17.03 4.34
C LYS A 105 -26.64 -16.11 4.66
N ASP A 106 -26.57 -14.86 4.21
CA ASP A 106 -27.63 -13.85 4.30
C ASP A 106 -27.55 -12.98 3.05
N SER A 107 -28.38 -13.30 2.04
CA SER A 107 -28.32 -12.63 0.75
C SER A 107 -28.78 -11.17 0.82
N SER A 108 -29.75 -10.85 1.65
CA SER A 108 -30.19 -9.46 1.86
C SER A 108 -29.08 -8.59 2.43
N ARG A 109 -28.40 -9.10 3.45
CA ARG A 109 -27.28 -8.39 4.08
C ARG A 109 -26.12 -8.25 3.12
N ALA A 110 -25.82 -9.33 2.37
CA ALA A 110 -24.76 -9.30 1.35
C ALA A 110 -25.05 -8.24 0.29
N ARG A 111 -26.29 -8.15 -0.19
CA ARG A 111 -26.65 -7.14 -1.19
C ARG A 111 -26.49 -5.73 -0.64
N GLN A 112 -26.88 -5.47 0.60
CA GLN A 112 -26.71 -4.17 1.24
C GLN A 112 -25.23 -3.79 1.34
N LEU A 113 -24.38 -4.71 1.75
CA LEU A 113 -22.93 -4.47 1.89
C LEU A 113 -22.26 -4.21 0.55
N ILE A 114 -22.61 -5.00 -0.47
CA ILE A 114 -22.06 -4.82 -1.82
C ILE A 114 -22.48 -3.47 -2.40
N ASN A 115 -23.76 -3.11 -2.26
CA ASN A 115 -24.26 -1.82 -2.73
C ASN A 115 -23.52 -0.67 -2.04
N ARG A 116 -23.32 -0.77 -0.73
CA ARG A 116 -22.57 0.23 0.02
C ARG A 116 -21.12 0.33 -0.47
N GLY A 117 -20.49 -0.82 -0.73
CA GLY A 117 -19.14 -0.85 -1.29
C GLY A 117 -19.08 -0.19 -2.66
N MET A 118 -20.05 -0.45 -3.53
CA MET A 118 -20.11 0.18 -4.85
C MET A 118 -20.29 1.68 -4.77
N GLU A 119 -21.11 2.16 -3.82
CA GLU A 119 -21.27 3.61 -3.59
C GLU A 119 -19.95 4.25 -3.15
N GLU A 120 -19.23 3.62 -2.22
CA GLU A 120 -17.94 4.14 -1.75
C GLU A 120 -16.89 4.14 -2.87
N ILE A 121 -16.90 3.13 -3.74
CA ILE A 121 -16.00 3.05 -4.89
C ILE A 121 -16.24 4.23 -5.83
N ASN A 122 -17.51 4.59 -6.07
CA ASN A 122 -17.87 5.67 -7.00
C ASN A 122 -17.63 7.07 -6.41
N ASP A 123 -17.59 7.19 -5.08
CA ASP A 123 -17.37 8.48 -4.43
C ASP A 123 -15.87 8.74 -4.19
N ASN A 124 -15.31 8.09 -3.18
CA ASN A 124 -13.88 8.28 -2.84
C ASN A 124 -13.40 7.05 -2.09
N PRO A 125 -12.95 6.00 -2.79
CA PRO A 125 -12.55 4.77 -2.14
C PRO A 125 -11.28 4.94 -1.32
N THR A 126 -11.32 4.46 -0.08
CA THR A 126 -10.16 4.39 0.81
C THR A 126 -10.10 3.01 1.45
N VAL A 127 -8.94 2.61 1.93
CA VAL A 127 -8.75 1.35 2.65
C VAL A 127 -9.63 1.33 3.89
N GLU A 128 -9.69 2.42 4.62
CA GLU A 128 -10.45 2.57 5.86
C GLU A 128 -11.95 2.33 5.65
N LYS A 129 -12.47 2.73 4.48
CA LYS A 129 -13.88 2.55 4.14
C LYS A 129 -14.18 1.17 3.56
N LEU A 130 -13.32 0.69 2.66
CA LEU A 130 -13.59 -0.54 1.89
C LEU A 130 -13.23 -1.81 2.64
N ARG A 131 -12.15 -1.83 3.38
CA ARG A 131 -11.69 -3.05 4.07
C ARG A 131 -12.72 -3.61 5.06
N PRO A 132 -13.38 -2.78 5.91
CA PRO A 132 -14.43 -3.30 6.79
C PRO A 132 -15.62 -3.89 6.02
N ILE A 133 -15.98 -3.27 4.89
CA ILE A 133 -17.08 -3.77 4.05
C ILE A 133 -16.72 -5.15 3.49
N VAL A 134 -15.52 -5.30 2.94
CA VAL A 134 -15.04 -6.58 2.41
C VAL A 134 -15.01 -7.65 3.51
N ALA A 135 -14.53 -7.29 4.70
CA ALA A 135 -14.49 -8.22 5.85
C ALA A 135 -15.90 -8.71 6.23
N GLU A 136 -16.87 -7.82 6.24
CA GLU A 136 -18.27 -8.20 6.54
C GLU A 136 -18.87 -9.07 5.43
N ILE A 137 -18.55 -8.78 4.17
CA ILE A 137 -19.00 -9.62 3.04
C ILE A 137 -18.42 -11.03 3.18
N PHE A 138 -17.14 -11.16 3.54
CA PHE A 138 -16.50 -12.46 3.72
C PHE A 138 -17.20 -13.34 4.75
N LYS A 139 -17.71 -12.75 5.82
CA LYS A 139 -18.46 -13.49 6.85
C LYS A 139 -19.73 -14.12 6.31
N LEU A 140 -20.25 -13.61 5.21
CA LEU A 140 -21.49 -14.09 4.59
C LEU A 140 -21.24 -15.07 3.45
N LEU A 141 -19.98 -15.28 3.06
CA LEU A 141 -19.62 -16.24 2.01
C LEU A 141 -19.76 -17.68 2.52
N PRO A 142 -20.08 -18.64 1.63
CA PRO A 142 -19.94 -20.06 1.94
C PRO A 142 -18.49 -20.35 2.35
N GLU A 143 -18.29 -21.33 3.22
CA GLU A 143 -16.96 -21.64 3.75
C GLU A 143 -15.91 -21.90 2.68
N GLU A 144 -16.29 -22.56 1.60
CA GLU A 144 -15.38 -22.88 0.49
C GLU A 144 -14.85 -21.61 -0.19
N GLU A 145 -15.73 -20.64 -0.46
CA GLU A 145 -15.32 -19.37 -1.08
C GLU A 145 -14.56 -18.48 -0.10
N ALA A 146 -14.95 -18.47 1.17
CA ALA A 146 -14.26 -17.69 2.20
C ALA A 146 -12.81 -18.17 2.36
N ALA A 147 -12.57 -19.47 2.32
CA ALA A 147 -11.23 -20.04 2.40
C ALA A 147 -10.35 -19.60 1.22
N ASN A 148 -10.91 -19.58 0.00
CA ASN A 148 -10.17 -19.18 -1.21
C ASN A 148 -9.89 -17.67 -1.23
N ALA A 149 -10.82 -16.85 -0.74
CA ALA A 149 -10.68 -15.40 -0.74
C ALA A 149 -9.86 -14.87 0.44
N GLY A 150 -9.85 -15.58 1.58
CA GLY A 150 -9.19 -15.13 2.81
C GLY A 150 -7.70 -14.91 2.68
N GLY A 151 -7.03 -15.58 1.74
CA GLY A 151 -5.61 -15.39 1.47
C GLY A 151 -5.24 -14.02 0.92
N LEU A 152 -6.20 -13.32 0.30
CA LEU A 152 -5.97 -12.01 -0.31
C LEU A 152 -5.91 -10.85 0.69
N LEU A 153 -6.44 -11.05 1.91
CA LEU A 153 -6.49 -10.00 2.93
C LEU A 153 -5.53 -10.23 4.10
N LYS A 154 -4.73 -11.25 4.04
CA LYS A 154 -3.73 -11.54 5.09
C LYS A 154 -2.46 -10.74 4.92
#